data_a1498330ff1aea65f09800fbcc555348
#
_entry.id   a1498330ff1aea65f09800fbcc555348
#
_cell.length_a   1.000
_cell.length_b   1.000
_cell.length_c   1.000
_cell.angle_alpha   90.00
_cell.angle_beta   90.00
_cell.angle_gamma   90.00
#
_symmetry.space_group_name_H-M   'P 1'
#
loop_
_entity.id
_entity.type
_entity.pdbx_description
1 polymer ?
#
loop_
_entity_poly.entity_id
_entity_poly.type
_entity_poly.pdbx_seq_one_letter_code
_entity_poly.pdbx_strand_id
1 'polypeptide(L)'
;MASPKPFRGPWIIAACFVTFGIASGFPYYNISFFFDYFRNDHGWSQQAITLGAPIAVLLMLWAGPTLSHRWSPRWLIVIGTGLTFAAFQWFARMGGSKVEYYAAWCVYMLGYFLSGPIPHQIILSNWFAKKRGRAMGIAYVGGAVLGAMGNKLNPWLVTFLPYTDALKISSFIMLLAWPVAIFVLRDRPEDVGQVPDGVPRAAASAPEPSPMTLGDLSQKNSFWLLLVGSAASIGSIACVNFLMKFVLEEQGFVDQAARNAMWATASSTALFAAIGGRLVVGYSADVWSRKKLMLATYVLVAVAIPMLFLVTPEHPGYVYLFAITFGFAMGADYMLIPLMAADLFGVRSLGRAMSAIVPTDTITQFWFPNLIAVLRGAWGGYGSALWVACGMAAIGAMAVAGLQGTERGEPAPILPEPAPKPATPTS
;
A
#
# COMPACT_ATOMS: atom_id res chain seq x y z
N MET A 1 -21.64 21.18 -34.90
CA MET A 1 -21.00 19.99 -34.24
C MET A 1 -20.40 20.49 -32.95
N ALA A 2 -20.83 19.98 -31.80
CA ALA A 2 -20.22 20.34 -30.51
C ALA A 2 -18.80 19.81 -30.48
N SER A 3 -17.81 20.64 -30.12
CA SER A 3 -16.42 20.22 -29.98
C SER A 3 -16.32 19.02 -29.02
N PRO A 4 -15.53 18.00 -29.34
CA PRO A 4 -15.40 16.82 -28.46
C PRO A 4 -14.92 17.29 -27.08
N LYS A 5 -15.67 16.93 -26.03
CA LYS A 5 -15.29 17.28 -24.66
C LYS A 5 -13.92 16.67 -24.34
N PRO A 6 -12.99 17.42 -23.75
CA PRO A 6 -11.66 16.91 -23.43
C PRO A 6 -11.76 15.66 -22.53
N PHE A 7 -10.86 14.68 -22.76
CA PHE A 7 -10.81 13.45 -21.98
C PHE A 7 -10.54 13.74 -20.50
N ARG A 8 -11.42 13.27 -19.62
CA ARG A 8 -11.35 13.54 -18.17
C ARG A 8 -10.38 12.65 -17.39
N GLY A 9 -9.75 11.69 -18.06
CA GLY A 9 -8.82 10.74 -17.39
C GLY A 9 -7.79 11.40 -16.47
N PRO A 10 -7.07 12.46 -16.86
CA PRO A 10 -6.12 13.15 -15.98
C PRO A 10 -6.74 13.67 -14.68
N TRP A 11 -7.96 14.21 -14.74
CA TRP A 11 -8.69 14.66 -13.54
C TRP A 11 -9.11 13.50 -12.63
N ILE A 12 -9.44 12.35 -13.20
CA ILE A 12 -9.74 11.13 -12.45
C ILE A 12 -8.47 10.62 -11.73
N ILE A 13 -7.30 10.64 -12.40
CA ILE A 13 -6.02 10.29 -11.76
C ILE A 13 -5.73 11.24 -10.59
N ALA A 14 -5.86 12.56 -10.81
CA ALA A 14 -5.64 13.56 -9.76
C ALA A 14 -6.61 13.40 -8.59
N ALA A 15 -7.89 13.14 -8.88
CA ALA A 15 -8.88 12.86 -7.84
C ALA A 15 -8.56 11.57 -7.07
N CYS A 16 -8.18 10.48 -7.76
CA CYS A 16 -7.74 9.25 -7.12
C CYS A 16 -6.45 9.46 -6.30
N PHE A 17 -5.50 10.27 -6.75
CA PHE A 17 -4.31 10.63 -5.99
C PHE A 17 -4.68 11.25 -4.63
N VAL A 18 -5.57 12.25 -4.64
CA VAL A 18 -6.00 12.94 -3.42
C VAL A 18 -6.81 12.00 -2.53
N THR A 19 -7.83 11.35 -3.08
CA THR A 19 -8.73 10.50 -2.28
C THR A 19 -8.03 9.24 -1.75
N PHE A 20 -7.12 8.61 -2.51
CA PHE A 20 -6.31 7.51 -2.05
C PHE A 20 -5.31 7.94 -0.97
N GLY A 21 -4.68 9.10 -1.15
CA GLY A 21 -3.81 9.67 -0.14
C GLY A 21 -4.51 9.92 1.19
N ILE A 22 -5.73 10.47 1.15
CA ILE A 22 -6.56 10.72 2.32
C ILE A 22 -7.08 9.41 2.94
N ALA A 23 -7.58 8.49 2.12
CA ALA A 23 -8.24 7.27 2.59
C ALA A 23 -7.28 6.21 3.13
N SER A 24 -6.10 6.10 2.53
CA SER A 24 -5.11 5.06 2.86
C SER A 24 -3.82 5.65 3.41
N GLY A 25 -3.22 6.62 2.72
CA GLY A 25 -1.91 7.12 3.08
C GLY A 25 -1.89 7.82 4.43
N PHE A 26 -2.75 8.81 4.60
CA PHE A 26 -2.79 9.60 5.82
C PHE A 26 -3.08 8.73 7.06
N PRO A 27 -4.18 7.96 7.16
CA PRO A 27 -4.46 7.20 8.37
C PRO A 27 -3.46 6.07 8.62
N TYR A 28 -3.07 5.32 7.60
CA TYR A 28 -2.19 4.16 7.74
C TYR A 28 -0.80 4.53 8.28
N TYR A 29 -0.15 5.54 7.68
CA TYR A 29 1.20 5.93 8.09
C TYR A 29 1.24 6.76 9.36
N ASN A 30 0.10 7.28 9.84
CA ASN A 30 0.07 8.19 10.99
C ASN A 30 -0.52 7.59 12.26
N ILE A 31 -1.31 6.52 12.20
CA ILE A 31 -1.92 5.93 13.41
C ILE A 31 -0.86 5.45 14.40
N SER A 32 0.25 4.90 13.92
CA SER A 32 1.35 4.41 14.76
C SER A 32 2.06 5.51 15.55
N PHE A 33 1.95 6.79 15.11
CA PHE A 33 2.45 7.93 15.86
C PHE A 33 1.80 8.05 17.23
N PHE A 34 0.53 7.66 17.36
CA PHE A 34 -0.23 7.78 18.60
C PHE A 34 -0.10 6.57 19.53
N PHE A 35 0.60 5.52 19.15
CA PHE A 35 0.69 4.27 19.94
C PHE A 35 1.32 4.46 21.30
N ASP A 36 2.39 5.24 21.41
CA ASP A 36 3.02 5.54 22.70
C ASP A 36 2.16 6.45 23.57
N TYR A 37 1.37 7.34 22.98
CA TYR A 37 0.39 8.14 23.72
C TYR A 37 -0.70 7.26 24.33
N PHE A 38 -1.28 6.34 23.56
CA PHE A 38 -2.27 5.37 24.06
C PHE A 38 -1.67 4.48 25.15
N ARG A 39 -0.41 4.03 24.97
CA ARG A 39 0.29 3.23 25.97
C ARG A 39 0.44 4.00 27.29
N ASN A 40 0.91 5.23 27.22
CA ASN A 40 1.22 6.03 28.40
C ASN A 40 -0.05 6.49 29.15
N ASP A 41 -1.08 6.88 28.39
CA ASP A 41 -2.34 7.40 28.95
C ASP A 41 -3.16 6.30 29.65
N HIS A 42 -3.19 5.10 29.08
CA HIS A 42 -4.00 3.99 29.58
C HIS A 42 -3.20 2.88 30.30
N GLY A 43 -1.89 2.97 30.38
CA GLY A 43 -1.03 1.97 31.00
C GLY A 43 -1.04 0.60 30.29
N TRP A 44 -1.34 0.56 28.99
CA TRP A 44 -1.43 -0.69 28.24
C TRP A 44 -0.07 -1.22 27.80
N SER A 45 0.03 -2.54 27.66
CA SER A 45 1.22 -3.15 27.06
C SER A 45 1.31 -2.84 25.55
N GLN A 46 2.53 -2.86 25.01
CA GLN A 46 2.74 -2.68 23.56
C GLN A 46 2.00 -3.76 22.74
N GLN A 47 1.95 -5.00 23.27
CA GLN A 47 1.18 -6.09 22.67
C GLN A 47 -0.30 -5.76 22.54
N ALA A 48 -0.92 -5.20 23.60
CA ALA A 48 -2.33 -4.83 23.57
C ALA A 48 -2.62 -3.75 22.53
N ILE A 49 -1.69 -2.79 22.34
CA ILE A 49 -1.83 -1.73 21.35
C ILE A 49 -1.69 -2.29 19.93
N THR A 50 -0.67 -3.09 19.68
CA THR A 50 -0.43 -3.64 18.34
C THR A 50 -1.43 -4.71 17.94
N LEU A 51 -2.17 -5.32 18.90
CA LEU A 51 -3.17 -6.36 18.64
C LEU A 51 -4.49 -5.82 18.03
N GLY A 52 -4.76 -4.52 18.15
CA GLY A 52 -6.00 -3.92 17.62
C GLY A 52 -6.17 -4.10 16.12
N ALA A 53 -5.13 -3.80 15.37
CA ALA A 53 -5.14 -3.95 13.92
C ALA A 53 -5.30 -5.42 13.45
N PRO A 54 -4.54 -6.40 13.97
CA PRO A 54 -4.72 -7.81 13.65
C PRO A 54 -6.15 -8.34 13.83
N ILE A 55 -6.75 -8.07 15.00
CA ILE A 55 -8.13 -8.47 15.28
C ILE A 55 -9.08 -7.86 14.24
N ALA A 56 -8.96 -6.57 14.02
CA ALA A 56 -9.83 -5.84 13.10
C ALA A 56 -9.69 -6.34 11.66
N VAL A 57 -8.49 -6.69 11.20
CA VAL A 57 -8.25 -7.26 9.87
C VAL A 57 -8.99 -8.57 9.71
N LEU A 58 -8.86 -9.51 10.64
CA LEU A 58 -9.55 -10.81 10.55
C LEU A 58 -11.07 -10.65 10.51
N LEU A 59 -11.62 -9.72 11.29
CA LEU A 59 -13.06 -9.49 11.35
C LEU A 59 -13.60 -8.75 10.12
N MET A 60 -12.82 -7.87 9.50
CA MET A 60 -13.29 -6.93 8.48
C MET A 60 -12.75 -7.21 7.07
N LEU A 61 -11.81 -8.15 6.88
CA LEU A 61 -11.19 -8.45 5.58
C LEU A 61 -12.21 -8.82 4.48
N TRP A 62 -13.31 -9.42 4.86
CA TRP A 62 -14.40 -9.81 3.95
C TRP A 62 -15.15 -8.60 3.36
N ALA A 63 -15.17 -7.47 4.06
CA ALA A 63 -16.01 -6.32 3.71
C ALA A 63 -15.62 -5.68 2.38
N GLY A 64 -14.33 -5.51 2.12
CA GLY A 64 -13.83 -4.91 0.88
C GLY A 64 -14.32 -5.67 -0.37
N PRO A 65 -13.99 -6.96 -0.53
CA PRO A 65 -14.42 -7.76 -1.69
C PRO A 65 -15.94 -7.86 -1.82
N THR A 66 -16.67 -8.09 -0.72
CA THR A 66 -18.12 -8.32 -0.79
C THR A 66 -18.92 -7.07 -1.14
N LEU A 67 -18.53 -5.92 -0.61
CA LEU A 67 -19.26 -4.66 -0.82
C LEU A 67 -18.86 -3.96 -2.12
N SER A 68 -17.61 -4.14 -2.58
CA SER A 68 -17.12 -3.53 -3.83
C SER A 68 -17.85 -3.99 -5.09
N HIS A 69 -18.48 -5.18 -5.06
CA HIS A 69 -19.27 -5.69 -6.18
C HIS A 69 -20.71 -5.15 -6.21
N ARG A 70 -21.22 -4.65 -5.09
CA ARG A 70 -22.63 -4.23 -4.95
C ARG A 70 -22.80 -2.73 -5.01
N TRP A 71 -21.79 -1.97 -4.61
CA TRP A 71 -21.86 -0.53 -4.42
C TRP A 71 -20.92 0.20 -5.37
N SER A 72 -21.30 1.44 -5.74
CA SER A 72 -20.47 2.32 -6.54
C SER A 72 -19.14 2.62 -5.83
N PRO A 73 -17.98 2.44 -6.49
CA PRO A 73 -16.66 2.69 -5.91
C PRO A 73 -16.51 4.07 -5.29
N ARG A 74 -17.04 5.12 -5.92
CA ARG A 74 -16.97 6.49 -5.37
C ARG A 74 -17.73 6.63 -4.04
N TRP A 75 -18.90 5.98 -3.90
CA TRP A 75 -19.66 6.01 -2.66
C TRP A 75 -19.00 5.18 -1.56
N LEU A 76 -18.30 4.09 -1.93
CA LEU A 76 -17.47 3.33 -0.99
C LEU A 76 -16.35 4.21 -0.42
N ILE A 77 -15.72 5.08 -1.24
CA ILE A 77 -14.71 6.03 -0.77
C ILE A 77 -15.33 7.01 0.24
N VAL A 78 -16.50 7.56 -0.04
CA VAL A 78 -17.20 8.49 0.87
C VAL A 78 -17.53 7.83 2.20
N ILE A 79 -18.16 6.65 2.17
CA ILE A 79 -18.57 5.91 3.37
C ILE A 79 -17.32 5.47 4.15
N GLY A 80 -16.33 4.90 3.47
CA GLY A 80 -15.12 4.40 4.12
C GLY A 80 -14.30 5.49 4.79
N THR A 81 -14.14 6.66 4.14
CA THR A 81 -13.45 7.81 4.77
C THR A 81 -14.25 8.39 5.93
N GLY A 82 -15.59 8.37 5.86
CA GLY A 82 -16.46 8.72 6.99
C GLY A 82 -16.31 7.78 8.18
N LEU A 83 -16.21 6.46 7.93
CA LEU A 83 -15.95 5.47 8.98
C LEU A 83 -14.55 5.65 9.58
N THR A 84 -13.54 5.92 8.74
CA THR A 84 -12.18 6.20 9.22
C THR A 84 -12.15 7.47 10.09
N PHE A 85 -12.85 8.53 9.68
CA PHE A 85 -13.03 9.72 10.50
C PHE A 85 -13.68 9.37 11.85
N ALA A 86 -14.79 8.63 11.85
CA ALA A 86 -15.49 8.22 13.05
C ALA A 86 -14.60 7.39 13.98
N ALA A 87 -13.80 6.47 13.45
CA ALA A 87 -12.86 5.68 14.22
C ALA A 87 -11.78 6.54 14.88
N PHE A 88 -11.20 7.51 14.19
CA PHE A 88 -10.20 8.42 14.76
C PHE A 88 -10.81 9.34 15.82
N GLN A 89 -12.06 9.80 15.62
CA GLN A 89 -12.81 10.52 16.64
C GLN A 89 -13.08 9.65 17.86
N TRP A 90 -13.28 8.35 17.67
CA TRP A 90 -13.48 7.40 18.76
C TRP A 90 -12.17 7.14 19.52
N PHE A 91 -11.06 6.87 18.83
CA PHE A 91 -9.73 6.77 19.47
C PHE A 91 -9.40 7.98 20.35
N ALA A 92 -9.81 9.17 19.93
CA ALA A 92 -9.55 10.40 20.67
C ALA A 92 -10.45 10.60 21.90
N ARG A 93 -11.52 9.81 22.06
CA ARG A 93 -12.52 9.95 23.14
C ARG A 93 -12.70 8.68 23.99
N MET A 94 -11.94 7.62 23.70
CA MET A 94 -12.10 6.35 24.41
C MET A 94 -11.78 6.49 25.90
N GLY A 95 -12.57 5.80 26.74
CA GLY A 95 -12.47 5.87 28.20
C GLY A 95 -11.44 4.91 28.82
N GLY A 96 -10.47 4.39 28.08
CA GLY A 96 -9.45 3.47 28.59
C GLY A 96 -9.84 1.98 28.54
N SER A 97 -10.97 1.65 27.93
CA SER A 97 -11.36 0.25 27.70
C SER A 97 -10.65 -0.33 26.48
N LYS A 98 -9.97 -1.48 26.63
CA LYS A 98 -9.39 -2.20 25.50
C LYS A 98 -10.45 -2.65 24.49
N VAL A 99 -11.67 -2.93 24.94
CA VAL A 99 -12.79 -3.30 24.06
C VAL A 99 -13.17 -2.14 23.16
N GLU A 100 -13.24 -0.92 23.69
CA GLU A 100 -13.47 0.30 22.89
C GLU A 100 -12.35 0.51 21.86
N TYR A 101 -11.10 0.33 22.28
CA TYR A 101 -9.94 0.44 21.39
C TYR A 101 -10.03 -0.55 20.22
N TYR A 102 -10.33 -1.83 20.50
CA TYR A 102 -10.45 -2.85 19.45
C TYR A 102 -11.69 -2.64 18.57
N ALA A 103 -12.78 -2.16 19.13
CA ALA A 103 -13.97 -1.79 18.37
C ALA A 103 -13.69 -0.60 17.41
N ALA A 104 -12.97 0.42 17.89
CA ALA A 104 -12.54 1.54 17.05
C ALA A 104 -11.61 1.08 15.91
N TRP A 105 -10.72 0.10 16.17
CA TRP A 105 -9.92 -0.55 15.14
C TRP A 105 -10.77 -1.27 14.09
N CYS A 106 -11.84 -1.97 14.51
CA CYS A 106 -12.76 -2.62 13.57
C CYS A 106 -13.44 -1.61 12.65
N VAL A 107 -13.89 -0.46 13.20
CA VAL A 107 -14.48 0.62 12.41
C VAL A 107 -13.45 1.24 11.45
N TYR A 108 -12.22 1.44 11.92
CA TYR A 108 -11.12 1.92 11.08
C TYR A 108 -10.80 0.96 9.93
N MET A 109 -10.66 -0.34 10.21
CA MET A 109 -10.35 -1.33 9.18
C MET A 109 -11.49 -1.49 8.18
N LEU A 110 -12.74 -1.44 8.63
CA LEU A 110 -13.88 -1.40 7.72
C LEU A 110 -13.80 -0.18 6.79
N GLY A 111 -13.53 0.99 7.34
CA GLY A 111 -13.31 2.22 6.58
C GLY A 111 -12.17 2.08 5.57
N TYR A 112 -11.04 1.53 6.00
CA TYR A 112 -9.85 1.31 5.16
C TYR A 112 -10.14 0.34 3.99
N PHE A 113 -10.84 -0.77 4.23
CA PHE A 113 -11.18 -1.71 3.15
C PHE A 113 -12.20 -1.12 2.17
N LEU A 114 -13.14 -0.31 2.64
CA LEU A 114 -14.14 0.31 1.77
C LEU A 114 -13.58 1.49 0.96
N SER A 115 -12.65 2.27 1.50
CA SER A 115 -12.14 3.48 0.82
C SER A 115 -10.69 3.35 0.32
N GLY A 116 -10.02 2.27 0.61
CA GLY A 116 -8.60 2.06 0.30
C GLY A 116 -8.33 1.64 -1.15
N PRO A 117 -7.44 0.65 -1.36
CA PRO A 117 -6.97 0.30 -2.70
C PRO A 117 -8.06 -0.18 -3.65
N ILE A 118 -9.02 -1.00 -3.17
CA ILE A 118 -9.99 -1.70 -4.03
C ILE A 118 -10.84 -0.74 -4.87
N PRO A 119 -11.57 0.24 -4.31
CA PRO A 119 -12.39 1.13 -5.11
C PRO A 119 -11.57 2.00 -6.08
N HIS A 120 -10.36 2.41 -5.69
CA HIS A 120 -9.48 3.18 -6.57
C HIS A 120 -8.98 2.33 -7.76
N GLN A 121 -8.65 1.04 -7.52
CA GLN A 121 -8.29 0.12 -8.59
C GLN A 121 -9.44 -0.09 -9.58
N ILE A 122 -10.67 -0.20 -9.09
CA ILE A 122 -11.86 -0.36 -9.93
C ILE A 122 -12.06 0.88 -10.81
N ILE A 123 -12.05 2.08 -10.23
CA ILE A 123 -12.22 3.34 -10.98
C ILE A 123 -11.12 3.46 -12.04
N LEU A 124 -9.84 3.35 -11.66
CA LEU A 124 -8.72 3.49 -12.59
C LEU A 124 -8.73 2.40 -13.66
N SER A 125 -9.18 1.19 -13.36
CA SER A 125 -9.30 0.11 -14.34
C SER A 125 -10.43 0.34 -15.35
N ASN A 126 -11.51 0.99 -14.93
CA ASN A 126 -12.61 1.38 -15.83
C ASN A 126 -12.18 2.49 -16.78
N TRP A 127 -11.43 3.48 -16.29
CA TRP A 127 -11.00 4.65 -17.07
C TRP A 127 -9.81 4.39 -17.98
N PHE A 128 -8.92 3.43 -17.61
CA PHE A 128 -7.67 3.17 -18.33
C PHE A 128 -7.51 1.68 -18.64
N ALA A 129 -7.44 1.35 -19.93
CA ALA A 129 -7.16 0.00 -20.39
C ALA A 129 -5.66 -0.19 -20.69
N LYS A 130 -5.10 0.64 -21.58
CA LYS A 130 -3.68 0.58 -22.00
C LYS A 130 -2.74 1.26 -21.00
N LYS A 131 -3.18 2.38 -20.39
CA LYS A 131 -2.37 3.21 -19.48
C LYS A 131 -2.65 2.94 -18.00
N ARG A 132 -3.27 1.78 -17.66
CA ARG A 132 -3.69 1.43 -16.30
C ARG A 132 -2.54 1.48 -15.27
N GLY A 133 -1.39 0.90 -15.60
CA GLY A 133 -0.22 0.88 -14.71
C GLY A 133 0.28 2.28 -14.36
N ARG A 134 0.41 3.15 -15.36
CA ARG A 134 0.79 4.56 -15.13
C ARG A 134 -0.24 5.32 -14.30
N ALA A 135 -1.52 5.13 -14.58
CA ALA A 135 -2.60 5.77 -13.85
C ALA A 135 -2.62 5.36 -12.37
N MET A 136 -2.48 4.06 -12.09
CA MET A 136 -2.37 3.53 -10.73
C MET A 136 -1.09 4.00 -10.03
N GLY A 137 0.05 3.97 -10.71
CA GLY A 137 1.32 4.43 -10.18
C GLY A 137 1.25 5.88 -9.69
N ILE A 138 0.71 6.79 -10.52
CA ILE A 138 0.55 8.20 -10.15
C ILE A 138 -0.45 8.35 -8.98
N ALA A 139 -1.61 7.70 -9.05
CA ALA A 139 -2.62 7.80 -8.00
C ALA A 139 -2.08 7.32 -6.64
N TYR A 140 -1.29 6.25 -6.63
CA TYR A 140 -0.75 5.67 -5.38
C TYR A 140 0.39 6.46 -4.75
N VAL A 141 1.06 7.33 -5.52
CA VAL A 141 2.00 8.31 -4.95
C VAL A 141 1.28 9.22 -3.95
N GLY A 142 -0.02 9.50 -4.14
CA GLY A 142 -0.84 10.24 -3.18
C GLY A 142 -0.79 9.67 -1.76
N GLY A 143 -0.73 8.34 -1.62
CA GLY A 143 -0.58 7.67 -0.32
C GLY A 143 0.70 8.07 0.41
N ALA A 144 1.83 8.09 -0.29
CA ALA A 144 3.11 8.51 0.29
C ALA A 144 3.13 10.02 0.62
N VAL A 145 2.60 10.86 -0.28
CA VAL A 145 2.58 12.32 -0.09
C VAL A 145 1.71 12.70 1.10
N LEU A 146 0.46 12.24 1.16
CA LEU A 146 -0.45 12.58 2.26
C LEU A 146 -0.02 11.91 3.57
N GLY A 147 0.57 10.71 3.52
CA GLY A 147 1.21 10.08 4.67
C GLY A 147 2.34 10.91 5.24
N ALA A 148 3.26 11.37 4.37
CA ALA A 148 4.38 12.23 4.79
C ALA A 148 3.92 13.58 5.36
N MET A 149 2.87 14.16 4.80
CA MET A 149 2.25 15.39 5.35
C MET A 149 1.75 15.15 6.77
N GLY A 150 1.03 14.05 7.01
CA GLY A 150 0.55 13.69 8.34
C GLY A 150 1.67 13.41 9.34
N ASN A 151 2.78 12.79 8.89
CA ASN A 151 3.96 12.56 9.71
C ASN A 151 4.66 13.85 10.17
N LYS A 152 4.38 14.98 9.54
CA LYS A 152 4.82 16.32 10.01
C LYS A 152 3.72 17.04 10.79
N LEU A 153 2.47 16.92 10.33
CA LEU A 153 1.32 17.58 10.94
C LEU A 153 1.06 17.10 12.38
N ASN A 154 1.01 15.80 12.61
CA ASN A 154 0.66 15.26 13.92
C ASN A 154 1.70 15.59 15.01
N PRO A 155 3.02 15.41 14.78
CA PRO A 155 4.03 15.88 15.73
C PRO A 155 3.97 17.38 15.99
N TRP A 156 3.68 18.19 14.97
CA TRP A 156 3.53 19.64 15.12
C TRP A 156 2.30 19.99 15.96
N LEU A 157 1.14 19.35 15.74
CA LEU A 157 -0.07 19.59 16.52
C LEU A 157 0.14 19.29 18.02
N VAL A 158 0.82 18.19 18.35
CA VAL A 158 1.03 17.81 19.76
C VAL A 158 2.06 18.69 20.51
N THR A 159 2.71 19.64 19.82
CA THR A 159 3.56 20.62 20.54
C THR A 159 2.76 21.64 21.32
N PHE A 160 1.49 21.89 20.96
CA PHE A 160 0.64 22.90 21.59
C PHE A 160 -0.79 22.40 21.92
N LEU A 161 -1.14 21.15 21.55
CA LEU A 161 -2.42 20.55 21.86
C LEU A 161 -2.22 19.19 22.53
N PRO A 162 -3.15 18.75 23.41
CA PRO A 162 -3.21 17.37 23.83
C PRO A 162 -3.31 16.44 22.61
N TYR A 163 -2.71 15.24 22.69
CA TYR A 163 -2.74 14.30 21.57
C TYR A 163 -4.15 13.92 21.12
N THR A 164 -5.11 13.90 22.06
CA THR A 164 -6.52 13.63 21.79
C THR A 164 -7.12 14.70 20.87
N ASP A 165 -6.80 15.97 21.08
CA ASP A 165 -7.28 17.07 20.24
C ASP A 165 -6.54 17.13 18.91
N ALA A 166 -5.23 16.84 18.91
CA ALA A 166 -4.47 16.66 17.67
C ALA A 166 -5.06 15.56 16.79
N LEU A 167 -5.45 14.43 17.39
CA LEU A 167 -6.09 13.31 16.69
C LEU A 167 -7.48 13.68 16.16
N LYS A 168 -8.29 14.39 16.95
CA LYS A 168 -9.61 14.91 16.50
C LYS A 168 -9.45 15.83 15.30
N ILE A 169 -8.55 16.81 15.38
CA ILE A 169 -8.36 17.82 14.34
C ILE A 169 -7.81 17.16 13.07
N SER A 170 -6.78 16.33 13.19
CA SER A 170 -6.19 15.68 12.02
C SER A 170 -7.16 14.75 11.31
N SER A 171 -8.13 14.16 12.02
CA SER A 171 -9.14 13.28 11.41
C SER A 171 -10.06 14.00 10.42
N PHE A 172 -10.27 15.33 10.54
CA PHE A 172 -11.08 16.07 9.58
C PHE A 172 -10.51 16.07 8.17
N ILE A 173 -9.21 15.80 8.01
CA ILE A 173 -8.58 15.61 6.69
C ILE A 173 -9.29 14.50 5.91
N MET A 174 -9.80 13.46 6.59
CA MET A 174 -10.49 12.35 5.94
C MET A 174 -11.76 12.79 5.22
N LEU A 175 -12.46 13.80 5.74
CA LEU A 175 -13.67 14.36 5.13
C LEU A 175 -13.36 15.19 3.88
N LEU A 176 -12.13 15.65 3.68
CA LEU A 176 -11.72 16.36 2.46
C LEU A 176 -11.76 15.44 1.21
N ALA A 177 -11.82 14.13 1.39
CA ALA A 177 -12.07 13.19 0.30
C ALA A 177 -13.49 13.34 -0.29
N TRP A 178 -14.47 13.76 0.50
CA TRP A 178 -15.88 13.82 0.10
C TRP A 178 -16.14 14.75 -1.09
N PRO A 179 -15.75 16.03 -1.05
CA PRO A 179 -15.99 16.90 -2.21
C PRO A 179 -15.30 16.36 -3.47
N VAL A 180 -14.11 15.81 -3.36
CA VAL A 180 -13.39 15.23 -4.50
C VAL A 180 -14.11 13.99 -5.02
N ALA A 181 -14.52 13.06 -4.15
CA ALA A 181 -15.23 11.84 -4.53
C ALA A 181 -16.61 12.15 -5.14
N ILE A 182 -17.38 13.09 -4.57
CA ILE A 182 -18.74 13.39 -4.99
C ILE A 182 -18.76 14.18 -6.30
N PHE A 183 -17.92 15.22 -6.43
CA PHE A 183 -17.99 16.15 -7.54
C PHE A 183 -17.09 15.81 -8.71
N VAL A 184 -15.89 15.23 -8.45
CA VAL A 184 -14.87 14.98 -9.48
C VAL A 184 -14.86 13.52 -9.93
N LEU A 185 -14.85 12.54 -8.99
CA LEU A 185 -14.80 11.12 -9.35
C LEU A 185 -16.06 10.68 -10.11
N ARG A 186 -15.83 9.82 -11.11
CA ARG A 186 -16.88 9.11 -11.84
C ARG A 186 -16.42 7.66 -11.94
N ASP A 187 -17.32 6.71 -11.73
CA ASP A 187 -16.99 5.30 -11.68
C ASP A 187 -16.56 4.75 -13.04
N ARG A 188 -17.18 5.27 -14.10
CA ARG A 188 -16.95 4.83 -15.48
C ARG A 188 -16.85 6.02 -16.43
N PRO A 189 -16.06 5.93 -17.50
CA PRO A 189 -16.03 6.96 -18.54
C PRO A 189 -17.39 7.13 -19.27
N GLU A 190 -18.16 6.05 -19.39
CA GLU A 190 -19.48 6.05 -20.02
C GLU A 190 -20.45 6.97 -19.28
N ASP A 191 -20.33 7.15 -17.97
CA ASP A 191 -21.17 8.04 -17.14
C ASP A 191 -21.11 9.51 -17.60
N VAL A 192 -20.09 9.86 -18.38
CA VAL A 192 -19.87 11.20 -18.92
C VAL A 192 -19.77 11.22 -20.46
N GLY A 193 -20.18 10.11 -21.11
CA GLY A 193 -20.16 9.96 -22.57
C GLY A 193 -18.75 9.82 -23.16
N GLN A 194 -17.80 9.27 -22.40
CA GLN A 194 -16.43 9.02 -22.83
C GLN A 194 -16.14 7.50 -22.88
N VAL A 195 -15.00 7.15 -23.45
CA VAL A 195 -14.53 5.75 -23.55
C VAL A 195 -13.20 5.59 -22.83
N PRO A 196 -12.84 4.37 -22.40
CA PRO A 196 -11.54 4.10 -21.75
C PRO A 196 -10.37 4.57 -22.61
N ASP A 197 -9.34 5.16 -21.97
CA ASP A 197 -8.19 5.81 -22.62
C ASP A 197 -8.55 6.96 -23.60
N GLY A 198 -9.81 7.35 -23.72
CA GLY A 198 -10.29 8.34 -24.69
C GLY A 198 -10.29 7.86 -26.14
N VAL A 199 -10.06 6.56 -26.38
CA VAL A 199 -9.98 5.96 -27.73
C VAL A 199 -10.97 4.81 -27.87
N PRO A 200 -11.83 4.78 -28.92
CA PRO A 200 -12.70 3.65 -29.18
C PRO A 200 -11.91 2.34 -29.31
N ARG A 201 -12.40 1.27 -28.69
CA ARG A 201 -11.77 -0.04 -28.73
C ARG A 201 -11.86 -0.60 -30.16
N ALA A 202 -10.72 -0.77 -30.84
CA ALA A 202 -10.68 -1.58 -32.06
C ALA A 202 -11.11 -3.03 -31.75
N ALA A 203 -11.85 -3.64 -32.67
CA ALA A 203 -12.41 -4.99 -32.52
C ALA A 203 -11.37 -6.01 -32.03
N ALA A 204 -11.82 -6.92 -31.18
CA ALA A 204 -11.00 -7.87 -30.45
C ALA A 204 -9.99 -8.63 -31.32
N SER A 205 -8.74 -8.58 -30.91
CA SER A 205 -7.68 -9.51 -31.34
C SER A 205 -7.92 -10.94 -30.84
N ALA A 206 -7.27 -11.92 -31.49
CA ALA A 206 -7.40 -13.36 -31.34
C ALA A 206 -7.71 -13.92 -29.93
N PRO A 207 -8.34 -15.09 -29.82
CA PRO A 207 -8.69 -15.71 -28.55
C PRO A 207 -7.42 -16.00 -27.73
N GLU A 208 -7.25 -15.26 -26.65
CA GLU A 208 -6.16 -15.50 -25.69
C GLU A 208 -6.48 -16.71 -24.80
N PRO A 209 -5.47 -17.41 -24.24
CA PRO A 209 -5.65 -18.59 -23.40
C PRO A 209 -6.60 -18.33 -22.22
N SER A 210 -7.36 -19.34 -21.83
CA SER A 210 -8.31 -19.29 -20.71
C SER A 210 -7.58 -18.91 -19.41
N PRO A 211 -8.17 -18.04 -18.56
CA PRO A 211 -7.55 -17.66 -17.30
C PRO A 211 -7.47 -18.87 -16.34
N MET A 212 -6.31 -19.05 -15.70
CA MET A 212 -6.11 -20.11 -14.70
C MET A 212 -7.10 -19.97 -13.54
N THR A 213 -7.56 -21.09 -13.00
CA THR A 213 -8.33 -21.12 -11.76
C THR A 213 -7.41 -20.99 -10.54
N LEU A 214 -7.94 -20.73 -9.35
CA LEU A 214 -7.15 -20.77 -8.11
C LEU A 214 -6.55 -22.16 -7.86
N GLY A 215 -7.27 -23.23 -8.25
CA GLY A 215 -6.77 -24.61 -8.20
C GLY A 215 -5.52 -24.81 -9.08
N ASP A 216 -5.54 -24.29 -10.30
CA ASP A 216 -4.38 -24.38 -11.21
C ASP A 216 -3.19 -23.55 -10.69
N LEU A 217 -3.47 -22.39 -10.09
CA LEU A 217 -2.42 -21.54 -9.48
C LEU A 217 -1.78 -22.25 -8.29
N SER A 218 -2.59 -22.87 -7.42
CA SER A 218 -2.09 -23.54 -6.20
C SER A 218 -1.21 -24.76 -6.50
N GLN A 219 -1.29 -25.34 -7.70
CA GLN A 219 -0.40 -26.42 -8.13
C GLN A 219 0.99 -25.93 -8.60
N LYS A 220 1.16 -24.61 -8.77
CA LYS A 220 2.43 -24.03 -9.21
C LYS A 220 3.28 -23.59 -8.02
N ASN A 221 4.52 -24.11 -7.91
CA ASN A 221 5.46 -23.68 -6.89
C ASN A 221 5.73 -22.16 -6.94
N SER A 222 5.75 -21.56 -8.12
CA SER A 222 5.93 -20.11 -8.28
C SER A 222 4.81 -19.28 -7.65
N PHE A 223 3.59 -19.84 -7.52
CA PHE A 223 2.50 -19.16 -6.82
C PHE A 223 2.79 -19.06 -5.32
N TRP A 224 3.19 -20.16 -4.69
CA TRP A 224 3.52 -20.18 -3.26
C TRP A 224 4.78 -19.37 -2.94
N LEU A 225 5.81 -19.45 -3.81
CA LEU A 225 7.02 -18.64 -3.64
C LEU A 225 6.71 -17.14 -3.74
N LEU A 226 5.86 -16.71 -4.67
CA LEU A 226 5.47 -15.32 -4.78
C LEU A 226 4.61 -14.89 -3.58
N LEU A 227 3.65 -15.71 -3.16
CA LEU A 227 2.77 -15.44 -2.03
C LEU A 227 3.55 -15.34 -0.71
N VAL A 228 4.46 -16.30 -0.42
CA VAL A 228 5.30 -16.26 0.78
C VAL A 228 6.29 -15.10 0.69
N GLY A 229 6.86 -14.88 -0.49
CA GLY A 229 7.81 -13.78 -0.72
C GLY A 229 7.21 -12.42 -0.45
N SER A 230 6.03 -12.13 -1.03
CA SER A 230 5.34 -10.85 -0.82
C SER A 230 4.90 -10.68 0.63
N ALA A 231 4.28 -11.71 1.21
CA ALA A 231 3.83 -11.69 2.60
C ALA A 231 4.96 -11.41 3.60
N ALA A 232 6.11 -12.05 3.41
CA ALA A 232 7.28 -11.86 4.26
C ALA A 232 7.88 -10.45 4.12
N SER A 233 7.97 -9.91 2.91
CA SER A 233 8.48 -8.55 2.67
C SER A 233 7.53 -7.50 3.22
N ILE A 234 6.24 -7.56 2.87
CA ILE A 234 5.21 -6.60 3.33
C ILE A 234 5.10 -6.62 4.86
N GLY A 235 5.11 -7.82 5.47
CA GLY A 235 5.09 -7.94 6.93
C GLY A 235 6.32 -7.33 7.60
N SER A 236 7.51 -7.51 7.03
CA SER A 236 8.75 -6.93 7.55
C SER A 236 8.76 -5.40 7.46
N ILE A 237 8.28 -4.85 6.33
CA ILE A 237 8.10 -3.40 6.15
C ILE A 237 7.12 -2.85 7.18
N ALA A 238 6.02 -3.56 7.42
CA ALA A 238 5.01 -3.15 8.38
C ALA A 238 5.56 -3.13 9.83
N CYS A 239 6.44 -4.08 10.20
CA CYS A 239 7.10 -4.06 11.51
C CYS A 239 7.84 -2.73 11.74
N VAL A 240 8.58 -2.26 10.77
CA VAL A 240 9.27 -0.97 10.86
C VAL A 240 8.27 0.19 10.98
N ASN A 241 7.27 0.24 10.10
CA ASN A 241 6.30 1.34 10.09
C ASN A 241 5.50 1.45 11.39
N PHE A 242 5.10 0.33 12.00
CA PHE A 242 4.29 0.34 13.23
C PHE A 242 5.10 0.41 14.52
N LEU A 243 6.33 -0.12 14.51
CA LEU A 243 7.12 -0.24 15.75
C LEU A 243 8.28 0.74 15.85
N MET A 244 8.61 1.48 14.79
CA MET A 244 9.78 2.36 14.74
C MET A 244 9.86 3.32 15.93
N LYS A 245 8.72 3.88 16.38
CA LYS A 245 8.71 4.82 17.50
C LYS A 245 9.08 4.15 18.83
N PHE A 246 8.67 2.91 19.05
CA PHE A 246 9.08 2.11 20.21
C PHE A 246 10.54 1.68 20.14
N VAL A 247 11.05 1.39 18.93
CA VAL A 247 12.46 1.08 18.72
C VAL A 247 13.33 2.29 19.04
N LEU A 248 12.97 3.48 18.57
CA LEU A 248 13.67 4.73 18.88
C LEU A 248 13.71 5.02 20.40
N GLU A 249 12.62 4.70 21.13
CA GLU A 249 12.59 4.82 22.58
C GLU A 249 13.66 3.94 23.27
N GLU A 250 13.78 2.67 22.86
CA GLU A 250 14.79 1.75 23.39
C GLU A 250 16.22 2.14 22.99
N GLN A 251 16.39 2.88 21.90
CA GLN A 251 17.68 3.38 21.45
C GLN A 251 18.13 4.70 22.11
N GLY A 252 17.37 5.16 23.11
CA GLY A 252 17.76 6.28 23.94
C GLY A 252 17.02 7.58 23.64
N PHE A 253 16.07 7.64 22.71
CA PHE A 253 15.18 8.78 22.54
C PHE A 253 14.07 8.76 23.61
N VAL A 254 14.47 8.90 24.87
CA VAL A 254 13.56 8.82 26.03
C VAL A 254 12.63 10.02 26.07
N ASP A 255 13.14 11.22 25.75
CA ASP A 255 12.32 12.42 25.65
C ASP A 255 11.31 12.28 24.50
N GLN A 256 10.02 12.55 24.83
CA GLN A 256 8.93 12.36 23.89
C GLN A 256 8.98 13.35 22.71
N ALA A 257 9.42 14.59 22.95
CA ALA A 257 9.51 15.58 21.88
C ALA A 257 10.64 15.22 20.89
N ALA A 258 11.81 14.82 21.40
CA ALA A 258 12.94 14.35 20.58
C ALA A 258 12.56 13.07 19.80
N ARG A 259 11.88 12.12 20.44
CA ARG A 259 11.37 10.89 19.79
C ARG A 259 10.36 11.20 18.69
N ASN A 260 9.43 12.12 18.92
CA ASN A 260 8.46 12.57 17.92
C ASN A 260 9.15 13.20 16.71
N ALA A 261 10.14 14.08 16.95
CA ALA A 261 10.89 14.73 15.88
C ALA A 261 11.70 13.72 15.05
N MET A 262 12.35 12.75 15.71
CA MET A 262 13.11 11.70 15.04
C MET A 262 12.20 10.77 14.23
N TRP A 263 11.10 10.32 14.80
CA TRP A 263 10.09 9.52 14.09
C TRP A 263 9.52 10.26 12.88
N ALA A 264 9.19 11.55 13.03
CA ALA A 264 8.66 12.37 11.94
C ALA A 264 9.69 12.53 10.80
N THR A 265 10.97 12.69 11.15
CA THR A 265 12.06 12.79 10.18
C THR A 265 12.26 11.46 9.45
N ALA A 266 12.37 10.35 10.17
CA ALA A 266 12.53 9.02 9.60
C ALA A 266 11.36 8.65 8.67
N SER A 267 10.13 8.75 9.17
CA SER A 267 8.92 8.35 8.44
C SER A 267 8.67 9.22 7.21
N SER A 268 8.82 10.54 7.33
CA SER A 268 8.64 11.44 6.18
C SER A 268 9.70 11.21 5.11
N THR A 269 10.98 11.09 5.50
CA THR A 269 12.08 10.83 4.57
C THR A 269 11.89 9.49 3.87
N ALA A 270 11.46 8.44 4.60
CA ALA A 270 11.17 7.14 4.01
C ALA A 270 10.03 7.22 2.98
N LEU A 271 8.95 7.95 3.27
CA LEU A 271 7.85 8.12 2.32
C LEU A 271 8.25 8.93 1.07
N PHE A 272 9.09 9.95 1.20
CA PHE A 272 9.64 10.66 0.04
C PHE A 272 10.57 9.75 -0.78
N ALA A 273 11.43 8.97 -0.14
CA ALA A 273 12.28 8.00 -0.80
C ALA A 273 11.45 6.90 -1.51
N ALA A 274 10.29 6.52 -0.94
CA ALA A 274 9.38 5.56 -1.55
C ALA A 274 8.79 6.04 -2.89
N ILE A 275 8.61 7.36 -3.06
CA ILE A 275 8.22 7.92 -4.36
C ILE A 275 9.33 7.66 -5.38
N GLY A 276 10.58 7.94 -5.01
CA GLY A 276 11.75 7.65 -5.83
C GLY A 276 11.86 6.17 -6.20
N GLY A 277 11.68 5.28 -5.21
CA GLY A 277 11.66 3.83 -5.41
C GLY A 277 10.62 3.39 -6.44
N ARG A 278 9.39 3.88 -6.33
CA ARG A 278 8.31 3.59 -7.29
C ARG A 278 8.63 4.05 -8.70
N LEU A 279 9.15 5.25 -8.85
CA LEU A 279 9.47 5.81 -10.17
C LEU A 279 10.66 5.10 -10.83
N VAL A 280 11.75 4.94 -10.08
CA VAL A 280 12.99 4.31 -10.59
C VAL A 280 12.74 2.84 -10.93
N VAL A 281 12.16 2.08 -9.98
CA VAL A 281 11.92 0.65 -10.21
C VAL A 281 10.80 0.43 -11.22
N GLY A 282 9.79 1.33 -11.29
CA GLY A 282 8.77 1.30 -12.32
C GLY A 282 9.32 1.42 -13.71
N TYR A 283 10.21 2.38 -13.94
CA TYR A 283 10.92 2.54 -15.21
C TYR A 283 11.84 1.34 -15.48
N SER A 284 12.63 0.93 -14.49
CA SER A 284 13.57 -0.17 -14.61
C SER A 284 12.89 -1.52 -14.89
N ALA A 285 11.67 -1.73 -14.39
CA ALA A 285 10.88 -2.95 -14.63
C ALA A 285 10.45 -3.11 -16.10
N ASP A 286 10.50 -2.05 -16.89
CA ASP A 286 10.26 -2.10 -18.33
C ASP A 286 11.51 -2.51 -19.12
N VAL A 287 12.71 -2.32 -18.54
CA VAL A 287 14.01 -2.58 -19.21
C VAL A 287 14.70 -3.83 -18.66
N TRP A 288 14.66 -4.01 -17.34
CA TRP A 288 15.37 -5.08 -16.65
C TRP A 288 14.45 -6.24 -16.24
N SER A 289 15.05 -7.38 -15.87
CA SER A 289 14.32 -8.53 -15.34
C SER A 289 13.61 -8.16 -14.04
N ARG A 290 12.27 -8.28 -14.03
CA ARG A 290 11.43 -8.00 -12.86
C ARG A 290 11.79 -8.87 -11.65
N LYS A 291 12.18 -10.15 -11.89
CA LYS A 291 12.69 -11.04 -10.85
C LYS A 291 13.93 -10.48 -10.17
N LYS A 292 14.93 -10.00 -10.96
CA LYS A 292 16.17 -9.42 -10.40
C LYS A 292 15.88 -8.13 -9.62
N LEU A 293 14.99 -7.29 -10.13
CA LEU A 293 14.56 -6.08 -9.42
C LEU A 293 13.85 -6.39 -8.12
N MET A 294 12.94 -7.36 -8.13
CA MET A 294 12.21 -7.78 -6.93
C MET A 294 13.15 -8.38 -5.90
N LEU A 295 14.09 -9.23 -6.32
CA LEU A 295 15.12 -9.79 -5.45
C LEU A 295 15.98 -8.69 -4.82
N ALA A 296 16.47 -7.75 -5.63
CA ALA A 296 17.28 -6.63 -5.14
C ALA A 296 16.49 -5.76 -4.13
N THR A 297 15.21 -5.50 -4.41
CA THR A 297 14.33 -4.76 -3.51
C THR A 297 14.16 -5.48 -2.16
N TYR A 298 13.93 -6.78 -2.17
CA TYR A 298 13.72 -7.57 -0.94
C TYR A 298 15.00 -7.70 -0.12
N VAL A 299 16.15 -7.88 -0.77
CA VAL A 299 17.46 -7.82 -0.12
C VAL A 299 17.68 -6.43 0.50
N LEU A 300 17.30 -5.37 -0.21
CA LEU A 300 17.44 -4.01 0.30
C LEU A 300 16.55 -3.76 1.53
N VAL A 301 15.32 -4.32 1.58
CA VAL A 301 14.48 -4.31 2.79
C VAL A 301 15.19 -5.00 3.94
N ALA A 302 15.72 -6.22 3.72
CA ALA A 302 16.41 -6.98 4.76
C ALA A 302 17.64 -6.25 5.32
N VAL A 303 18.39 -5.56 4.46
CA VAL A 303 19.60 -4.79 4.85
C VAL A 303 19.21 -3.48 5.54
N ALA A 304 18.09 -2.84 5.14
CA ALA A 304 17.67 -1.57 5.70
C ALA A 304 17.14 -1.70 7.14
N ILE A 305 16.51 -2.81 7.51
CA ILE A 305 15.96 -3.01 8.86
C ILE A 305 17.03 -2.85 9.96
N PRO A 306 18.20 -3.50 9.89
CA PRO A 306 19.27 -3.32 10.89
C PRO A 306 19.84 -1.90 10.93
N MET A 307 19.77 -1.14 9.83
CA MET A 307 20.24 0.26 9.83
C MET A 307 19.49 1.15 10.83
N LEU A 308 18.24 0.77 11.18
CA LEU A 308 17.48 1.48 12.20
C LEU A 308 18.22 1.48 13.55
N PHE A 309 19.02 0.44 13.88
CA PHE A 309 19.78 0.38 15.12
C PHE A 309 20.96 1.38 15.18
N LEU A 310 21.37 1.93 14.06
CA LEU A 310 22.41 2.96 14.00
C LEU A 310 21.88 4.34 14.42
N VAL A 311 20.56 4.52 14.48
CA VAL A 311 19.91 5.80 14.80
C VAL A 311 19.85 5.96 16.32
N THR A 312 20.80 6.66 16.88
CA THR A 312 20.89 6.94 18.32
C THR A 312 20.93 8.46 18.56
N PRO A 313 20.67 8.93 19.81
CA PRO A 313 20.82 10.35 20.14
C PRO A 313 22.22 10.91 19.88
N GLU A 314 23.26 10.06 19.96
CA GLU A 314 24.65 10.43 19.68
C GLU A 314 24.92 10.56 18.17
N HIS A 315 24.22 9.76 17.37
CA HIS A 315 24.38 9.69 15.91
C HIS A 315 23.05 9.83 15.16
N PRO A 316 22.31 10.94 15.34
CA PRO A 316 20.97 11.12 14.76
C PRO A 316 20.99 11.18 13.23
N GLY A 317 22.12 11.53 12.61
CA GLY A 317 22.27 11.63 11.16
C GLY A 317 22.08 10.31 10.40
N TYR A 318 22.28 9.17 11.04
CA TYR A 318 22.03 7.86 10.43
C TYR A 318 20.54 7.62 10.09
N VAL A 319 19.64 8.44 10.62
CA VAL A 319 18.21 8.41 10.24
C VAL A 319 18.02 8.58 8.74
N TYR A 320 18.81 9.42 8.09
CA TYR A 320 18.69 9.61 6.63
C TYR A 320 19.16 8.39 5.84
N LEU A 321 20.27 7.75 6.25
CA LEU A 321 20.74 6.52 5.63
C LEU A 321 19.68 5.43 5.72
N PHE A 322 19.15 5.19 6.92
CA PHE A 322 18.06 4.25 7.16
C PHE A 322 16.82 4.60 6.31
N ALA A 323 16.31 5.82 6.45
CA ALA A 323 15.03 6.21 5.88
C ALA A 323 15.04 6.25 4.35
N ILE A 324 16.15 6.67 3.73
CA ILE A 324 16.28 6.67 2.26
C ILE A 324 16.34 5.23 1.75
N THR A 325 17.17 4.38 2.35
CA THR A 325 17.34 2.98 1.93
C THR A 325 16.05 2.20 2.12
N PHE A 326 15.47 2.27 3.33
CA PHE A 326 14.22 1.59 3.67
C PHE A 326 13.05 2.09 2.83
N GLY A 327 12.90 3.41 2.71
CA GLY A 327 11.82 4.03 1.96
C GLY A 327 11.87 3.69 0.47
N PHE A 328 13.05 3.75 -0.14
CA PHE A 328 13.24 3.37 -1.54
C PHE A 328 12.79 1.91 -1.78
N ALA A 329 13.24 0.97 -0.93
CA ALA A 329 12.85 -0.43 -1.01
C ALA A 329 11.34 -0.63 -0.80
N MET A 330 10.75 -0.01 0.23
CA MET A 330 9.32 -0.05 0.51
C MET A 330 8.48 0.47 -0.66
N GLY A 331 8.93 1.54 -1.33
CA GLY A 331 8.23 2.10 -2.48
C GLY A 331 8.23 1.18 -3.69
N ALA A 332 9.34 0.48 -3.93
CA ALA A 332 9.52 -0.45 -5.04
C ALA A 332 8.72 -1.76 -4.86
N ASP A 333 8.68 -2.29 -3.63
CA ASP A 333 8.12 -3.60 -3.31
C ASP A 333 6.67 -3.75 -3.76
N TYR A 334 5.79 -2.89 -3.29
CA TYR A 334 4.34 -2.98 -3.52
C TYR A 334 3.95 -2.97 -5.01
N MET A 335 4.79 -2.39 -5.86
CA MET A 335 4.55 -2.31 -7.29
C MET A 335 5.03 -3.56 -8.03
N LEU A 336 6.08 -4.22 -7.56
CA LEU A 336 6.68 -5.37 -8.22
C LEU A 336 5.83 -6.64 -8.10
N ILE A 337 5.04 -6.77 -7.01
CA ILE A 337 4.20 -7.94 -6.77
C ILE A 337 3.21 -8.21 -7.91
N PRO A 338 2.32 -7.26 -8.31
CA PRO A 338 1.40 -7.51 -9.42
C PRO A 338 2.10 -7.62 -10.76
N LEU A 339 3.24 -6.95 -10.98
CA LEU A 339 4.02 -7.09 -12.20
C LEU A 339 4.60 -8.50 -12.33
N MET A 340 5.14 -9.03 -11.24
CA MET A 340 5.68 -10.39 -11.20
C MET A 340 4.57 -11.45 -11.34
N ALA A 341 3.42 -11.24 -10.70
CA ALA A 341 2.26 -12.10 -10.84
C ALA A 341 1.74 -12.15 -12.30
N ALA A 342 1.75 -11.00 -13.00
CA ALA A 342 1.37 -10.93 -14.41
C ALA A 342 2.35 -11.69 -15.31
N ASP A 343 3.65 -11.65 -15.02
CA ASP A 343 4.67 -12.39 -15.77
C ASP A 343 4.58 -13.91 -15.55
N LEU A 344 4.32 -14.34 -14.32
CA LEU A 344 4.27 -15.76 -13.96
C LEU A 344 2.97 -16.46 -14.39
N PHE A 345 1.84 -15.76 -14.34
CA PHE A 345 0.52 -16.37 -14.48
C PHE A 345 -0.28 -15.81 -15.65
N GLY A 346 0.24 -14.80 -16.32
CA GLY A 346 -0.46 -14.09 -17.40
C GLY A 346 -1.45 -13.02 -16.87
N VAL A 347 -1.66 -11.99 -17.69
CA VAL A 347 -2.51 -10.82 -17.34
C VAL A 347 -3.96 -11.23 -17.03
N ARG A 348 -4.49 -12.25 -17.71
CA ARG A 348 -5.86 -12.74 -17.48
C ARG A 348 -6.05 -13.42 -16.13
N SER A 349 -5.01 -14.10 -15.65
CA SER A 349 -5.01 -14.78 -14.35
C SER A 349 -4.63 -13.87 -13.20
N LEU A 350 -4.14 -12.64 -13.50
CA LEU A 350 -3.65 -11.68 -12.49
C LEU A 350 -4.67 -11.41 -11.39
N GLY A 351 -5.93 -11.14 -11.76
CA GLY A 351 -6.98 -10.85 -10.77
C GLY A 351 -7.20 -12.02 -9.80
N ARG A 352 -7.11 -13.27 -10.28
CA ARG A 352 -7.24 -14.45 -9.43
C ARG A 352 -6.01 -14.67 -8.56
N ALA A 353 -4.81 -14.50 -9.10
CA ALA A 353 -3.59 -14.57 -8.30
C ALA A 353 -3.60 -13.51 -7.17
N MET A 354 -3.93 -12.26 -7.51
CA MET A 354 -3.99 -11.16 -6.54
C MET A 354 -5.12 -11.32 -5.52
N SER A 355 -6.20 -12.06 -5.83
CA SER A 355 -7.26 -12.35 -4.87
C SER A 355 -6.82 -13.24 -3.69
N ALA A 356 -5.70 -13.94 -3.82
CA ALA A 356 -5.07 -14.68 -2.72
C ALA A 356 -3.87 -13.92 -2.12
N ILE A 357 -3.06 -13.28 -2.96
CA ILE A 357 -1.85 -12.57 -2.53
C ILE A 357 -2.20 -11.37 -1.65
N VAL A 358 -3.12 -10.49 -2.09
CA VAL A 358 -3.45 -9.25 -1.35
C VAL A 358 -4.02 -9.52 0.05
N PRO A 359 -4.97 -10.46 0.26
CA PRO A 359 -5.41 -10.80 1.61
C PRO A 359 -4.30 -11.35 2.49
N THR A 360 -3.42 -12.21 1.95
CA THR A 360 -2.27 -12.75 2.70
C THR A 360 -1.29 -11.64 3.09
N ASP A 361 -0.95 -10.76 2.17
CA ASP A 361 -0.11 -9.59 2.44
C ASP A 361 -0.76 -8.68 3.50
N THR A 362 -2.07 -8.47 3.44
CA THR A 362 -2.80 -7.66 4.42
C THR A 362 -2.77 -8.30 5.81
N ILE A 363 -2.96 -9.61 5.89
CA ILE A 363 -2.87 -10.33 7.17
C ILE A 363 -1.46 -10.14 7.76
N THR A 364 -0.41 -10.41 7.00
CA THR A 364 0.96 -10.30 7.49
C THR A 364 1.35 -8.87 7.83
N GLN A 365 0.88 -7.89 7.06
CA GLN A 365 1.08 -6.46 7.30
C GLN A 365 0.65 -6.01 8.71
N PHE A 366 -0.40 -6.60 9.25
CA PHE A 366 -0.92 -6.22 10.57
C PHE A 366 -0.57 -7.21 11.68
N TRP A 367 -0.37 -8.48 11.37
CA TRP A 367 0.00 -9.51 12.36
C TRP A 367 1.49 -9.51 12.71
N PHE A 368 2.38 -9.25 11.77
CA PHE A 368 3.82 -9.30 12.03
C PHE A 368 4.28 -8.25 13.03
N PRO A 369 3.81 -6.98 13.01
CA PRO A 369 4.13 -6.03 14.07
C PRO A 369 3.71 -6.50 15.46
N ASN A 370 2.56 -7.17 15.58
CA ASN A 370 2.12 -7.75 16.85
C ASN A 370 3.03 -8.93 17.28
N LEU A 371 3.41 -9.82 16.36
CA LEU A 371 4.35 -10.89 16.62
C LEU A 371 5.68 -10.34 17.16
N ILE A 372 6.24 -9.31 16.55
CA ILE A 372 7.49 -8.67 17.00
C ILE A 372 7.31 -8.04 18.39
N ALA A 373 6.16 -7.43 18.68
CA ALA A 373 5.86 -6.87 20.00
C ALA A 373 5.75 -7.97 21.09
N VAL A 374 5.21 -9.15 20.74
CA VAL A 374 5.19 -10.33 21.63
C VAL A 374 6.63 -10.84 21.89
N LEU A 375 7.42 -11.00 20.84
CA LEU A 375 8.82 -11.45 20.94
C LEU A 375 9.67 -10.47 21.75
N ARG A 376 9.46 -9.17 21.57
CA ARG A 376 10.08 -8.13 22.40
C ARG A 376 9.77 -8.33 23.88
N GLY A 377 8.53 -8.63 24.21
CA GLY A 377 8.13 -8.92 25.59
C GLY A 377 8.82 -10.17 26.16
N ALA A 378 9.01 -11.19 25.35
CA ALA A 378 9.66 -12.44 25.75
C ALA A 378 11.19 -12.31 25.83
N TRP A 379 11.82 -11.51 24.98
CA TRP A 379 13.29 -11.42 24.84
C TRP A 379 13.89 -10.15 25.45
N GLY A 380 13.07 -9.26 26.02
CA GLY A 380 13.49 -8.09 26.76
C GLY A 380 13.89 -6.88 25.93
N GLY A 381 13.74 -6.90 24.60
CA GLY A 381 14.04 -5.74 23.76
C GLY A 381 13.76 -5.92 22.27
N TYR A 382 13.67 -4.79 21.56
CA TYR A 382 13.48 -4.79 20.09
C TYR A 382 14.73 -5.24 19.34
N GLY A 383 15.93 -5.12 19.93
CA GLY A 383 17.17 -5.54 19.30
C GLY A 383 17.09 -6.97 18.77
N SER A 384 16.71 -7.93 19.65
CA SER A 384 16.53 -9.33 19.26
C SER A 384 15.30 -9.55 18.37
N ALA A 385 14.18 -8.88 18.70
CA ALA A 385 12.91 -9.10 18.02
C ALA A 385 12.93 -8.60 16.56
N LEU A 386 13.61 -7.50 16.26
CA LEU A 386 13.71 -6.98 14.89
C LEU A 386 14.62 -7.85 13.98
N TRP A 387 15.53 -8.63 14.53
CA TRP A 387 16.26 -9.64 13.74
C TRP A 387 15.31 -10.70 13.15
N VAL A 388 14.19 -10.98 13.81
CA VAL A 388 13.15 -11.84 13.23
C VAL A 388 12.51 -11.15 12.01
N ALA A 389 12.22 -9.84 12.08
CA ALA A 389 11.71 -9.10 10.93
C ALA A 389 12.73 -9.06 9.77
N CYS A 390 14.03 -8.93 10.09
CA CYS A 390 15.10 -9.03 9.10
C CYS A 390 15.16 -10.44 8.48
N GLY A 391 15.09 -11.50 9.30
CA GLY A 391 15.03 -12.88 8.84
C GLY A 391 13.83 -13.17 7.94
N MET A 392 12.67 -12.60 8.26
CA MET A 392 11.46 -12.69 7.42
C MET A 392 11.67 -12.00 6.06
N ALA A 393 12.27 -10.80 6.04
CA ALA A 393 12.62 -10.12 4.78
C ALA A 393 13.61 -10.97 3.95
N ALA A 394 14.58 -11.62 4.61
CA ALA A 394 15.51 -12.53 3.96
C ALA A 394 14.79 -13.78 3.39
N ILE A 395 13.82 -14.36 4.12
CA ILE A 395 12.96 -15.44 3.61
C ILE A 395 12.22 -14.96 2.36
N GLY A 396 11.70 -13.73 2.37
CA GLY A 396 11.07 -13.11 1.20
C GLY A 396 12.02 -13.06 0.00
N ALA A 397 13.26 -12.61 0.21
CA ALA A 397 14.29 -12.57 -0.83
C ALA A 397 14.64 -13.98 -1.35
N MET A 398 14.78 -14.96 -0.47
CA MET A 398 15.03 -16.36 -0.86
C MET A 398 13.88 -16.96 -1.67
N ALA A 399 12.63 -16.68 -1.29
CA ALA A 399 11.46 -17.12 -2.04
C ALA A 399 11.44 -16.54 -3.46
N VAL A 400 11.76 -15.26 -3.61
CA VAL A 400 11.90 -14.61 -4.93
C VAL A 400 13.07 -15.17 -5.72
N ALA A 401 14.20 -15.48 -5.07
CA ALA A 401 15.35 -16.13 -5.73
C ALA A 401 14.97 -17.50 -6.32
N GLY A 402 14.13 -18.26 -5.62
CA GLY A 402 13.59 -19.56 -6.06
C GLY A 402 12.57 -19.49 -7.21
N LEU A 403 12.03 -18.31 -7.54
CA LEU A 403 11.15 -18.16 -8.69
C LEU A 403 11.89 -18.55 -9.98
N GLN A 404 11.22 -19.27 -10.89
CA GLN A 404 11.75 -19.50 -12.21
C GLN A 404 11.88 -18.17 -12.94
N GLY A 405 13.06 -17.91 -13.54
CA GLY A 405 13.26 -16.70 -14.33
C GLY A 405 12.29 -16.72 -15.51
N THR A 406 11.40 -15.76 -15.56
CA THR A 406 10.67 -15.48 -16.79
C THR A 406 11.68 -14.81 -17.72
N GLU A 407 12.25 -15.55 -18.68
CA GLU A 407 12.79 -14.91 -19.88
C GLU A 407 11.62 -14.11 -20.44
N ARG A 408 11.82 -12.83 -20.70
CA ARG A 408 10.85 -12.03 -21.43
C ARG A 408 10.51 -12.83 -22.68
N GLY A 409 9.26 -13.25 -22.84
CA GLY A 409 8.80 -13.76 -24.09
C GLY A 409 9.24 -12.75 -25.16
N GLU A 410 9.99 -13.17 -26.15
CA GLU A 410 10.29 -12.35 -27.30
C GLU A 410 9.00 -11.65 -27.70
N PRO A 411 9.00 -10.34 -27.95
CA PRO A 411 7.82 -9.67 -28.49
C PRO A 411 7.37 -10.52 -29.67
N ALA A 412 6.10 -10.94 -29.66
CA ALA A 412 5.56 -11.81 -30.71
C ALA A 412 6.08 -11.30 -32.05
N PRO A 413 6.72 -12.16 -32.89
CA PRO A 413 7.33 -11.71 -34.10
C PRO A 413 6.30 -10.86 -34.85
N ILE A 414 6.69 -9.64 -35.21
CA ILE A 414 5.86 -8.75 -36.02
C ILE A 414 5.60 -9.57 -37.31
N LEU A 415 4.41 -10.18 -37.38
CA LEU A 415 3.98 -10.88 -38.55
C LEU A 415 4.15 -9.89 -39.72
N PRO A 416 4.86 -10.27 -40.79
CA PRO A 416 4.99 -9.41 -41.95
C PRO A 416 3.58 -9.00 -42.38
N GLU A 417 3.43 -7.73 -42.73
CA GLU A 417 2.16 -7.22 -43.26
C GLU A 417 1.62 -8.18 -44.31
N PRO A 418 0.35 -8.58 -44.26
CA PRO A 418 -0.20 -9.43 -45.32
C PRO A 418 -0.01 -8.73 -46.64
N ALA A 419 0.59 -9.45 -47.58
CA ALA A 419 0.81 -8.95 -48.93
C ALA A 419 -0.45 -8.31 -49.52
N PRO A 420 -0.37 -7.16 -50.17
CA PRO A 420 -1.55 -6.49 -50.74
C PRO A 420 -2.31 -7.47 -51.61
N LYS A 421 -3.63 -7.59 -51.37
CA LYS A 421 -4.50 -8.45 -52.22
C LYS A 421 -4.32 -8.06 -53.67
N PRO A 422 -4.14 -9.03 -54.57
CA PRO A 422 -4.09 -8.73 -56.00
C PRO A 422 -5.38 -8.03 -56.42
N ALA A 423 -5.22 -6.94 -57.17
CA ALA A 423 -6.32 -6.18 -57.73
C ALA A 423 -7.24 -7.12 -58.53
N THR A 424 -8.49 -7.18 -58.22
CA THR A 424 -9.51 -7.90 -59.03
C THR A 424 -9.56 -7.23 -60.38
N PRO A 425 -9.43 -8.01 -61.51
CA PRO A 425 -9.59 -7.41 -62.82
C PRO A 425 -11.05 -6.98 -62.99
N THR A 426 -11.21 -5.69 -63.31
CA THR A 426 -12.51 -5.16 -63.77
C THR A 426 -12.77 -5.68 -65.13
N SER A 427 -13.79 -6.53 -65.31
CA SER A 427 -14.45 -6.85 -66.56
C SER A 427 -15.66 -5.97 -66.77
#